data_d08ced257b5100085791a85fd13ec308
#
_entry.id   d08ced257b5100085791a85fd13ec308
#
_cell.length_a   1.000
_cell.length_b   1.000
_cell.length_c   1.000
_cell.angle_alpha   90.00
_cell.angle_beta   90.00
_cell.angle_gamma   90.00
#
_symmetry.space_group_name_H-M   'P 1'
#
loop_
_entity.id
_entity.type
_entity.pdbx_description
1 polymer ?
#
loop_
_entity_poly.entity_id
_entity_poly.type
_entity_poly.pdbx_seq_one_letter_code
_entity_poly.pdbx_strand_id
1 'polypeptide(L)'
;MNILHTEDYLMKLNYQLKFNHFLYWNGKMKKITAGENWLMDGSFHINCRYLHTKDDFLLAKLSISNLTDQRVPIKVFVESNLNDLKNNYVFVSPKKDVLFLTNEDGLFLASGMINGTLMSQYGVLKKYQYIEKICDGVIPFNPIGTGNVVGLYTLEQLLVPYETTVAYTWTLASKTFSEKELLSRDEQLKSRLAFS
;
A
#
# COMPACT_ATOMS: atom_id res chain seq x y z
N MET A 1 -13.86 17.93 30.14
CA MET A 1 -12.72 17.74 29.21
C MET A 1 -13.27 16.96 28.02
N ASN A 2 -13.38 17.60 26.86
CA ASN A 2 -14.27 17.18 25.78
C ASN A 2 -13.75 15.94 25.00
N ILE A 3 -14.41 14.81 25.20
CA ILE A 3 -14.21 13.56 24.44
C ILE A 3 -14.61 13.70 22.95
N LEU A 4 -15.52 14.62 22.64
CA LEU A 4 -16.00 14.90 21.27
C LEU A 4 -14.93 15.45 20.32
N HIS A 5 -13.89 16.11 20.79
CA HIS A 5 -12.81 16.64 19.94
C HIS A 5 -11.82 15.60 19.44
N THR A 6 -11.73 14.42 20.07
CA THR A 6 -10.80 13.36 19.67
C THR A 6 -11.33 12.54 18.51
N GLU A 7 -12.63 12.26 18.44
CA GLU A 7 -13.24 11.46 17.37
C GLU A 7 -13.27 12.22 16.03
N ASP A 8 -13.66 13.48 16.02
CA ASP A 8 -13.67 14.32 14.80
C ASP A 8 -12.26 14.52 14.20
N TYR A 9 -11.25 14.56 15.03
CA TYR A 9 -9.88 14.74 14.57
C TYR A 9 -9.29 13.42 14.02
N LEU A 10 -9.71 12.27 14.54
CA LEU A 10 -9.28 10.94 14.08
C LEU A 10 -9.87 10.61 12.71
N MET A 11 -11.13 10.94 12.44
CA MET A 11 -11.70 10.84 11.09
C MET A 11 -10.91 11.65 10.06
N LYS A 12 -10.33 12.79 10.42
CA LYS A 12 -9.50 13.60 9.51
C LYS A 12 -8.22 12.90 9.05
N LEU A 13 -7.57 12.06 9.86
CA LEU A 13 -6.32 11.39 9.49
C LEU A 13 -6.51 10.38 8.35
N ASN A 14 -7.56 9.59 8.36
CA ASN A 14 -7.86 8.64 7.27
C ASN A 14 -8.25 9.34 5.95
N TYR A 15 -8.79 10.56 6.00
CA TYR A 15 -9.06 11.35 4.81
C TYR A 15 -7.81 12.00 4.21
N GLN A 16 -6.71 12.07 4.95
CA GLN A 16 -5.47 12.67 4.47
C GLN A 16 -4.62 11.72 3.62
N LEU A 17 -4.70 10.41 3.88
CA LEU A 17 -3.91 9.41 3.18
C LEU A 17 -4.74 8.72 2.10
N LYS A 18 -4.37 8.90 0.84
CA LYS A 18 -4.87 8.09 -0.28
C LYS A 18 -4.03 6.84 -0.40
N PHE A 19 -4.73 5.72 -0.56
CA PHE A 19 -4.14 4.40 -0.65
C PHE A 19 -4.75 3.66 -1.83
N ASN A 20 -4.00 3.52 -2.91
CA ASN A 20 -4.46 2.91 -4.15
C ASN A 20 -3.66 1.65 -4.48
N HIS A 21 -4.31 0.70 -5.14
CA HIS A 21 -3.72 -0.54 -5.59
C HIS A 21 -3.82 -0.67 -7.10
N PHE A 22 -2.78 -1.23 -7.73
CA PHE A 22 -2.78 -1.57 -9.14
C PHE A 22 -2.21 -2.98 -9.29
N LEU A 23 -2.80 -3.79 -10.17
CA LEU A 23 -2.20 -5.05 -10.61
C LEU A 23 -1.45 -4.82 -11.91
N TYR A 24 -0.22 -5.30 -11.96
CA TYR A 24 0.61 -5.36 -13.16
C TYR A 24 0.91 -6.82 -13.52
N TRP A 25 0.73 -7.16 -14.78
CA TRP A 25 1.07 -8.47 -15.35
C TRP A 25 1.29 -8.32 -16.87
N ASN A 26 2.30 -9.00 -17.40
CA ASN A 26 2.57 -9.07 -18.85
C ASN A 26 2.50 -7.71 -19.57
N GLY A 27 3.10 -6.65 -19.00
CA GLY A 27 3.09 -5.32 -19.58
C GLY A 27 1.77 -4.54 -19.43
N LYS A 28 0.77 -5.11 -18.77
CA LYS A 28 -0.53 -4.46 -18.51
C LYS A 28 -0.62 -4.00 -17.07
N MET A 29 -1.20 -2.83 -16.84
CA MET A 29 -1.48 -2.30 -15.50
C MET A 29 -2.95 -1.93 -15.37
N LYS A 30 -3.57 -2.31 -14.27
CA LYS A 30 -4.97 -1.96 -13.95
C LYS A 30 -5.13 -1.56 -12.50
N LYS A 31 -5.85 -0.45 -12.27
CA LYS A 31 -6.25 -0.03 -10.93
C LYS A 31 -7.26 -1.00 -10.35
N ILE A 32 -7.08 -1.36 -9.07
CA ILE A 32 -7.98 -2.21 -8.29
C ILE A 32 -8.80 -1.30 -7.38
N THR A 33 -10.13 -1.44 -7.41
CA THR A 33 -11.04 -0.72 -6.52
C THR A 33 -11.53 -1.67 -5.42
N ALA A 34 -11.51 -1.22 -4.19
CA ALA A 34 -12.02 -2.01 -3.08
C ALA A 34 -13.55 -2.16 -3.16
N GLY A 35 -14.05 -3.33 -2.75
CA GLY A 35 -15.48 -3.68 -2.79
C GLY A 35 -15.95 -4.27 -4.12
N GLU A 36 -15.11 -4.27 -5.14
CA GLU A 36 -15.43 -4.83 -6.45
C GLU A 36 -14.74 -6.19 -6.66
N ASN A 37 -15.44 -7.08 -7.37
CA ASN A 37 -14.89 -8.32 -7.88
C ASN A 37 -14.55 -8.11 -9.36
N TRP A 38 -13.30 -8.31 -9.71
CA TRP A 38 -12.81 -8.11 -11.06
C TRP A 38 -12.46 -9.43 -11.73
N LEU A 39 -13.02 -9.66 -12.92
CA LEU A 39 -12.52 -10.65 -13.85
C LEU A 39 -11.66 -9.93 -14.90
N MET A 40 -10.34 -10.13 -14.87
CA MET A 40 -9.42 -9.46 -15.79
C MET A 40 -9.04 -10.34 -16.95
N ASP A 41 -9.48 -9.97 -18.15
CA ASP A 41 -9.17 -10.64 -19.43
C ASP A 41 -9.37 -12.16 -19.39
N GLY A 42 -10.28 -12.68 -18.54
CA GLY A 42 -10.44 -14.11 -18.30
C GLY A 42 -9.26 -14.79 -17.58
N SER A 43 -8.20 -14.04 -17.26
CA SER A 43 -6.95 -14.61 -16.68
C SER A 43 -6.89 -14.53 -15.17
N PHE A 44 -7.49 -13.52 -14.57
CA PHE A 44 -7.46 -13.33 -13.11
C PHE A 44 -8.83 -13.00 -12.55
N HIS A 45 -9.13 -13.57 -11.39
CA HIS A 45 -10.19 -13.09 -10.53
C HIS A 45 -9.56 -12.35 -9.34
N ILE A 46 -9.96 -11.10 -9.11
CA ILE A 46 -9.41 -10.24 -8.08
C ILE A 46 -10.54 -9.75 -7.19
N ASN A 47 -10.35 -9.92 -5.89
CA ASN A 47 -11.22 -9.34 -4.86
C ASN A 47 -10.35 -8.49 -3.92
N CYS A 48 -10.68 -7.22 -3.78
CA CYS A 48 -10.06 -6.31 -2.84
C CYS A 48 -11.11 -5.83 -1.83
N ARG A 49 -10.82 -5.97 -0.54
CA ARG A 49 -11.69 -5.49 0.53
C ARG A 49 -10.89 -4.90 1.68
N TYR A 50 -11.43 -3.87 2.30
CA TYR A 50 -10.91 -3.39 3.56
C TYR A 50 -11.41 -4.28 4.70
N LEU A 51 -10.47 -4.83 5.49
CA LEU A 51 -10.76 -5.65 6.67
C LEU A 51 -10.89 -4.79 7.93
N HIS A 52 -10.20 -3.67 7.94
CA HIS A 52 -10.18 -2.75 9.05
C HIS A 52 -10.03 -1.32 8.57
N THR A 53 -10.88 -0.45 9.07
CA THR A 53 -10.85 0.99 8.79
C THR A 53 -11.13 1.70 10.12
N LYS A 54 -10.08 1.95 10.89
CA LYS A 54 -10.13 2.86 12.05
C LYS A 54 -9.28 4.08 11.76
N ASP A 55 -9.44 5.09 12.56
CA ASP A 55 -8.88 6.42 12.35
C ASP A 55 -7.36 6.47 12.21
N ASP A 56 -6.66 5.50 12.80
CA ASP A 56 -5.21 5.37 12.79
C ASP A 56 -4.70 4.09 12.10
N PHE A 57 -5.61 3.28 11.50
CA PHE A 57 -5.29 2.00 10.92
C PHE A 57 -6.21 1.63 9.76
N LEU A 58 -5.63 1.32 8.62
CA LEU A 58 -6.33 0.76 7.47
C LEU A 58 -5.63 -0.54 7.07
N LEU A 59 -6.40 -1.61 6.91
CA LEU A 59 -5.93 -2.91 6.42
C LEU A 59 -6.77 -3.33 5.22
N ALA A 60 -6.12 -3.56 4.09
CA ALA A 60 -6.75 -4.13 2.90
C ALA A 60 -6.24 -5.55 2.65
N LYS A 61 -7.15 -6.42 2.19
CA LYS A 61 -6.87 -7.77 1.71
C LYS A 61 -7.19 -7.84 0.24
N LEU A 62 -6.22 -8.28 -0.55
CA LEU A 62 -6.37 -8.58 -1.97
C LEU A 62 -6.22 -10.09 -2.17
N SER A 63 -7.26 -10.73 -2.69
CA SER A 63 -7.21 -12.13 -3.13
C SER A 63 -7.10 -12.14 -4.65
N ILE A 64 -6.07 -12.76 -5.19
CA ILE A 64 -5.76 -12.79 -6.63
C ILE A 64 -5.66 -14.24 -7.06
N SER A 65 -6.62 -14.69 -7.89
CA SER A 65 -6.66 -16.06 -8.42
C SER A 65 -6.20 -16.06 -9.88
N ASN A 66 -5.24 -16.91 -10.18
CA ASN A 66 -4.85 -17.22 -11.56
C ASN A 66 -5.86 -18.23 -12.14
N LEU A 67 -6.59 -17.86 -13.18
CA LEU A 67 -7.58 -18.72 -13.84
C LEU A 67 -7.02 -19.44 -15.06
N THR A 68 -5.72 -19.29 -15.34
CA THR A 68 -5.06 -19.87 -16.49
C THR A 68 -4.26 -21.12 -16.13
N ASP A 69 -3.87 -21.89 -17.13
CA ASP A 69 -2.96 -23.03 -17.04
C ASP A 69 -1.48 -22.65 -17.09
N GLN A 70 -1.17 -21.35 -17.08
CA GLN A 70 0.18 -20.79 -17.17
C GLN A 70 0.64 -20.25 -15.81
N ARG A 71 1.97 -20.30 -15.56
CA ARG A 71 2.57 -19.53 -14.49
C ARG A 71 2.66 -18.07 -14.88
N VAL A 72 2.17 -17.17 -14.04
CA VAL A 72 2.14 -15.74 -14.35
C VAL A 72 2.79 -14.92 -13.25
N PRO A 73 3.86 -14.17 -13.56
CA PRO A 73 4.41 -13.19 -12.61
C PRO A 73 3.44 -12.00 -12.48
N ILE A 74 3.14 -11.66 -11.26
CA ILE A 74 2.32 -10.48 -10.94
C ILE A 74 3.07 -9.53 -10.02
N LYS A 75 2.72 -8.24 -10.11
CA LYS A 75 3.11 -7.22 -9.15
C LYS A 75 1.87 -6.45 -8.70
N VAL A 76 1.69 -6.35 -7.42
CA VAL A 76 0.72 -5.43 -6.81
C VAL A 76 1.48 -4.15 -6.49
N PHE A 77 1.23 -3.09 -7.25
CA PHE A 77 1.70 -1.75 -6.92
C PHE A 77 0.80 -1.14 -5.87
N VAL A 78 1.39 -0.57 -4.87
CA VAL A 78 0.69 0.16 -3.82
C VAL A 78 1.18 1.61 -3.82
N GLU A 79 0.23 2.52 -4.02
CA GLU A 79 0.45 3.96 -3.97
C GLU A 79 -0.04 4.50 -2.64
N SER A 80 0.80 5.27 -1.99
CA SER A 80 0.46 6.02 -0.78
C SER A 80 0.80 7.49 -0.97
N ASN A 81 -0.16 8.38 -0.77
CA ASN A 81 0.09 9.81 -0.85
C ASN A 81 -0.82 10.59 0.13
N LEU A 82 -0.31 11.71 0.62
CA LEU A 82 -1.07 12.63 1.43
C LEU A 82 -1.89 13.57 0.55
N ASN A 83 -3.10 13.92 1.01
CA ASN A 83 -4.00 14.81 0.26
C ASN A 83 -3.51 16.26 0.22
N ASP A 84 -2.82 16.70 1.26
CA ASP A 84 -2.19 18.02 1.26
C ASP A 84 -1.02 18.05 0.27
N LEU A 85 -0.92 19.13 -0.50
CA LEU A 85 0.15 19.32 -1.50
C LEU A 85 1.35 20.08 -0.92
N LYS A 86 1.22 20.62 0.29
CA LYS A 86 2.24 21.43 0.93
C LYS A 86 2.90 20.66 2.08
N ASN A 87 4.21 20.83 2.20
CA ASN A 87 5.00 20.30 3.34
C ASN A 87 4.94 18.77 3.55
N ASN A 88 4.63 18.01 2.49
CA ASN A 88 4.68 16.57 2.56
C ASN A 88 6.12 16.07 2.42
N TYR A 89 6.49 15.11 3.24
CA TYR A 89 7.73 14.36 3.14
C TYR A 89 7.38 12.88 3.04
N VAL A 90 8.02 12.20 2.10
CA VAL A 90 7.90 10.75 1.94
C VAL A 90 9.29 10.16 1.92
N PHE A 91 9.54 9.12 2.68
CA PHE A 91 10.82 8.43 2.69
C PHE A 91 10.65 6.93 2.91
N VAL A 92 11.61 6.19 2.40
CA VAL A 92 11.66 4.73 2.49
C VAL A 92 12.62 4.32 3.59
N SER A 93 12.22 3.32 4.38
CA SER A 93 13.11 2.62 5.30
C SER A 93 13.34 1.19 4.78
N PRO A 94 14.38 0.96 3.94
CA PRO A 94 14.62 -0.35 3.31
C PRO A 94 14.87 -1.46 4.33
N LYS A 95 15.54 -1.13 5.41
CA LYS A 95 15.87 -2.10 6.49
C LYS A 95 14.64 -2.62 7.23
N LYS A 96 13.52 -1.87 7.15
CA LYS A 96 12.26 -2.20 7.83
C LYS A 96 11.14 -2.58 6.87
N ASP A 97 11.37 -2.48 5.56
CA ASP A 97 10.36 -2.70 4.51
C ASP A 97 9.10 -1.88 4.77
N VAL A 98 9.28 -0.55 4.93
CA VAL A 98 8.19 0.40 5.15
C VAL A 98 8.43 1.71 4.41
N LEU A 99 7.33 2.37 4.06
CA LEU A 99 7.29 3.76 3.64
C LEU A 99 6.76 4.62 4.77
N PHE A 100 7.42 5.73 5.02
CA PHE A 100 6.91 6.79 5.89
C PHE A 100 6.44 7.97 5.08
N LEU A 101 5.31 8.54 5.48
CA LEU A 101 4.77 9.78 4.96
C LEU A 101 4.51 10.70 6.16
N THR A 102 4.84 11.97 6.04
CA THR A 102 4.60 12.94 7.11
C THR A 102 4.24 14.31 6.58
N ASN A 103 3.41 15.01 7.31
CA ASN A 103 3.05 16.42 7.15
C ASN A 103 2.90 17.06 8.54
N GLU A 104 2.27 18.23 8.61
CA GLU A 104 2.02 18.96 9.87
C GLU A 104 1.08 18.22 10.83
N ASP A 105 0.23 17.32 10.31
CA ASP A 105 -0.83 16.66 11.08
C ASP A 105 -0.41 15.31 11.66
N GLY A 106 0.64 14.67 11.14
CA GLY A 106 1.04 13.38 11.64
C GLY A 106 2.15 12.67 10.87
N LEU A 107 2.53 11.52 11.39
CA LEU A 107 3.41 10.55 10.77
C LEU A 107 2.61 9.31 10.40
N PHE A 108 2.76 8.86 9.16
CA PHE A 108 2.09 7.70 8.61
C PHE A 108 3.12 6.66 8.18
N LEU A 109 2.76 5.40 8.30
CA LEU A 109 3.54 4.27 7.80
C LEU A 109 2.67 3.47 6.83
N ALA A 110 3.22 3.12 5.67
CA ALA A 110 2.60 2.21 4.72
C ALA A 110 3.50 0.99 4.51
N SER A 111 2.91 -0.20 4.53
CA SER A 111 3.60 -1.46 4.33
C SER A 111 2.66 -2.53 3.76
N GLY A 112 3.20 -3.72 3.46
CA GLY A 112 2.42 -4.83 2.94
C GLY A 112 3.21 -6.11 2.79
N MET A 113 2.49 -7.20 2.51
CA MET A 113 3.07 -8.49 2.18
C MET A 113 2.17 -9.27 1.22
N ILE A 114 2.76 -10.16 0.46
CA ILE A 114 2.07 -11.14 -0.38
C ILE A 114 2.62 -12.52 -0.08
N ASN A 115 1.76 -13.45 0.32
CA ASN A 115 2.16 -14.81 0.68
C ASN A 115 3.41 -14.85 1.60
N GLY A 116 3.44 -13.99 2.63
CA GLY A 116 4.55 -13.88 3.58
C GLY A 116 5.79 -13.11 3.08
N THR A 117 5.85 -12.75 1.79
CA THR A 117 6.96 -11.95 1.23
C THR A 117 6.66 -10.47 1.36
N LEU A 118 7.64 -9.70 1.80
CA LEU A 118 7.54 -8.25 1.99
C LEU A 118 7.76 -7.49 0.66
N MET A 119 7.93 -6.17 0.73
CA MET A 119 8.14 -5.29 -0.42
C MET A 119 9.36 -5.71 -1.25
N SER A 120 9.20 -5.73 -2.59
CA SER A 120 10.28 -6.05 -3.52
C SER A 120 10.94 -4.80 -4.12
N GLN A 121 10.13 -3.82 -4.54
CA GLN A 121 10.59 -2.54 -5.06
C GLN A 121 9.91 -1.42 -4.29
N TYR A 122 10.58 -0.29 -4.17
CA TYR A 122 10.02 0.90 -3.51
C TYR A 122 10.70 2.17 -3.98
N GLY A 123 9.97 3.28 -3.90
CA GLY A 123 10.50 4.60 -4.26
C GLY A 123 9.51 5.72 -4.03
N VAL A 124 10.01 6.94 -4.11
CA VAL A 124 9.22 8.18 -4.01
C VAL A 124 9.28 8.90 -5.35
N LEU A 125 8.13 9.16 -5.96
CA LEU A 125 8.04 9.78 -7.27
C LEU A 125 7.18 11.05 -7.22
N LYS A 126 7.38 11.95 -8.18
CA LYS A 126 6.47 13.09 -8.39
C LYS A 126 5.10 12.60 -8.84
N LYS A 127 4.03 13.10 -8.22
CA LYS A 127 2.66 12.64 -8.44
C LYS A 127 2.19 12.75 -9.88
N TYR A 128 2.64 13.75 -10.61
CA TYR A 128 2.26 13.98 -12.01
C TYR A 128 2.99 13.07 -13.01
N GLN A 129 4.03 12.34 -12.60
CA GLN A 129 4.85 11.50 -13.47
C GLN A 129 4.85 10.02 -13.12
N TYR A 130 4.30 9.62 -11.94
CA TYR A 130 4.55 8.28 -11.44
C TYR A 130 3.91 7.19 -12.31
N ILE A 131 2.71 7.40 -12.85
CA ILE A 131 2.04 6.40 -13.70
C ILE A 131 2.88 6.10 -14.94
N GLU A 132 3.38 7.11 -15.62
CA GLU A 132 4.26 6.94 -16.78
C GLU A 132 5.54 6.17 -16.43
N LYS A 133 6.13 6.50 -15.27
CA LYS A 133 7.38 5.88 -14.83
C LYS A 133 7.25 4.42 -14.39
N ILE A 134 6.07 3.98 -13.96
CA ILE A 134 5.84 2.60 -13.50
C ILE A 134 5.13 1.72 -14.54
N CYS A 135 4.82 2.24 -15.73
CA CYS A 135 4.10 1.50 -16.79
C CYS A 135 4.86 0.24 -17.24
N ASP A 136 6.19 0.21 -17.13
CA ASP A 136 7.04 -0.94 -17.44
C ASP A 136 7.17 -1.92 -16.27
N GLY A 137 6.41 -1.74 -15.20
CA GLY A 137 6.43 -2.64 -14.04
C GLY A 137 7.64 -2.45 -13.12
N VAL A 138 8.34 -1.31 -13.19
CA VAL A 138 9.53 -0.99 -12.38
C VAL A 138 9.33 0.31 -11.63
N ILE A 139 9.65 0.32 -10.33
CA ILE A 139 9.72 1.55 -9.53
C ILE A 139 11.17 2.04 -9.55
N PRO A 140 11.45 3.23 -10.11
CA PRO A 140 12.76 3.85 -9.99
C PRO A 140 13.10 4.08 -8.52
N PHE A 141 14.26 3.61 -8.08
CA PHE A 141 14.69 3.80 -6.70
C PHE A 141 14.98 5.27 -6.42
N ASN A 142 14.17 5.85 -5.57
CA ASN A 142 14.36 7.18 -5.00
C ASN A 142 13.87 7.13 -3.54
N PRO A 143 14.76 7.16 -2.54
CA PRO A 143 14.39 6.88 -1.16
C PRO A 143 13.68 8.01 -0.44
N ILE A 144 13.66 9.23 -0.98
CA ILE A 144 13.07 10.40 -0.33
C ILE A 144 12.50 11.39 -1.35
N GLY A 145 11.42 12.06 -0.97
CA GLY A 145 10.84 13.14 -1.75
C GLY A 145 10.01 14.09 -0.90
N THR A 146 9.82 15.30 -1.41
CA THR A 146 9.08 16.37 -0.74
C THR A 146 8.07 17.04 -1.66
N GLY A 147 7.02 17.59 -1.07
CA GLY A 147 5.95 18.30 -1.76
C GLY A 147 4.96 17.35 -2.44
N ASN A 148 4.57 17.60 -3.67
CA ASN A 148 3.59 16.79 -4.39
C ASN A 148 4.22 15.47 -4.91
N VAL A 149 4.38 14.52 -3.99
CA VAL A 149 5.01 13.22 -4.22
C VAL A 149 4.10 12.07 -3.78
N VAL A 150 4.38 10.88 -4.30
CA VAL A 150 3.77 9.62 -3.91
C VAL A 150 4.85 8.65 -3.45
N GLY A 151 4.56 7.90 -2.40
CA GLY A 151 5.31 6.73 -2.01
C GLY A 151 4.75 5.50 -2.74
N LEU A 152 5.62 4.70 -3.30
CA LEU A 152 5.28 3.51 -4.06
C LEU A 152 6.07 2.31 -3.58
N TYR A 153 5.43 1.14 -3.55
CA TYR A 153 6.10 -0.14 -3.41
C TYR A 153 5.39 -1.24 -4.20
N THR A 154 6.08 -2.34 -4.46
CA THR A 154 5.49 -3.55 -5.05
C THR A 154 5.51 -4.72 -4.09
N LEU A 155 4.47 -5.56 -4.21
CA LEU A 155 4.44 -6.92 -3.71
C LEU A 155 4.44 -7.84 -4.92
N GLU A 156 5.40 -8.76 -5.01
CA GLU A 156 5.64 -9.56 -6.20
C GLU A 156 5.47 -11.06 -5.92
N GLN A 157 4.81 -11.75 -6.83
CA GLN A 157 4.52 -13.17 -6.73
C GLN A 157 4.50 -13.83 -8.12
N LEU A 158 5.01 -15.06 -8.20
CA LEU A 158 4.79 -15.94 -9.34
C LEU A 158 3.59 -16.85 -9.03
N LEU A 159 2.46 -16.58 -9.66
CA LEU A 159 1.27 -17.42 -9.49
C LEU A 159 1.38 -18.69 -10.34
N VAL A 160 1.21 -19.84 -9.73
CA VAL A 160 1.07 -21.10 -10.48
C VAL A 160 -0.35 -21.23 -11.05
N PRO A 161 -0.58 -22.14 -12.01
CA PRO A 161 -1.90 -22.39 -12.55
C PRO A 161 -2.95 -22.65 -11.49
N TYR A 162 -4.11 -21.98 -11.62
CA TYR A 162 -5.29 -22.15 -10.76
C TYR A 162 -5.06 -21.85 -9.27
N GLU A 163 -3.95 -21.20 -8.91
CA GLU A 163 -3.65 -20.79 -7.54
C GLU A 163 -4.33 -19.46 -7.19
N THR A 164 -4.66 -19.33 -5.91
CA THR A 164 -5.06 -18.05 -5.30
C THR A 164 -4.01 -17.62 -4.30
N THR A 165 -3.48 -16.40 -4.49
CA THR A 165 -2.60 -15.75 -3.51
C THR A 165 -3.34 -14.66 -2.75
N VAL A 166 -2.81 -14.33 -1.57
CA VAL A 166 -3.34 -13.25 -0.74
C VAL A 166 -2.25 -12.22 -0.49
N ALA A 167 -2.55 -10.97 -0.81
CA ALA A 167 -1.76 -9.82 -0.39
C ALA A 167 -2.50 -9.05 0.70
N TYR A 168 -1.75 -8.61 1.70
CA TYR A 168 -2.19 -7.67 2.72
C TYR A 168 -1.41 -6.38 2.60
N THR A 169 -2.11 -5.27 2.65
CA THR A 169 -1.49 -3.94 2.64
C THR A 169 -2.12 -3.11 3.75
N TRP A 170 -1.33 -2.30 4.43
CA TRP A 170 -1.83 -1.49 5.54
C TRP A 170 -1.17 -0.14 5.62
N THR A 171 -1.89 0.76 6.29
CA THR A 171 -1.37 2.05 6.73
C THR A 171 -1.63 2.22 8.22
N LEU A 172 -0.67 2.81 8.90
CA LEU A 172 -0.74 3.19 10.30
C LEU A 172 -0.51 4.69 10.43
N ALA A 173 -1.15 5.33 11.39
CA ALA A 173 -0.96 6.75 11.68
C ALA A 173 -0.59 6.98 13.14
N SER A 174 0.30 7.94 13.39
CA SER A 174 0.67 8.43 14.70
C SER A 174 0.59 9.96 14.74
N LYS A 175 -0.20 10.49 15.66
CA LYS A 175 -0.30 11.93 15.94
C LYS A 175 0.86 12.46 16.75
N THR A 176 1.49 11.58 17.52
CA THR A 176 2.65 11.92 18.35
C THR A 176 3.96 11.90 17.57
N PHE A 177 3.89 11.65 16.23
CA PHE A 177 5.04 11.50 15.35
C PHE A 177 6.02 10.40 15.81
N SER A 178 5.51 9.39 16.51
CA SER A 178 6.32 8.30 17.05
C SER A 178 6.62 7.23 16.01
N GLU A 179 7.78 7.29 15.38
CA GLU A 179 8.29 6.24 14.48
C GLU A 179 8.36 4.88 15.19
N LYS A 180 8.84 4.87 16.45
CA LYS A 180 8.98 3.64 17.25
C LYS A 180 7.62 2.96 17.48
N GLU A 181 6.58 3.72 17.75
CA GLU A 181 5.21 3.20 17.89
C GLU A 181 4.73 2.56 16.59
N LEU A 182 4.87 3.27 15.45
CA LEU A 182 4.45 2.77 14.15
C LEU A 182 5.20 1.51 13.75
N LEU A 183 6.52 1.46 13.95
CA LEU A 183 7.33 0.27 13.66
C LEU A 183 6.95 -0.92 14.55
N SER A 184 6.67 -0.70 15.83
CA SER A 184 6.22 -1.78 16.72
C SER A 184 4.88 -2.37 16.28
N ARG A 185 3.93 -1.52 15.85
CA ARG A 185 2.64 -1.96 15.32
C ARG A 185 2.80 -2.69 13.99
N ASP A 186 3.67 -2.21 13.11
CA ASP A 186 4.00 -2.84 11.82
C ASP A 186 4.58 -4.24 12.01
N GLU A 187 5.55 -4.41 12.90
CA GLU A 187 6.15 -5.71 13.22
C GLU A 187 5.12 -6.71 13.78
N GLN A 188 4.18 -6.24 14.61
CA GLN A 188 3.08 -7.08 15.10
C GLN A 188 2.14 -7.52 13.96
N LEU A 189 1.82 -6.63 13.02
CA LEU A 189 1.00 -6.96 11.86
C LEU A 189 1.70 -7.98 10.95
N LYS A 190 2.96 -7.75 10.61
CA LYS A 190 3.78 -8.68 9.83
C LYS A 190 3.77 -10.08 10.45
N SER A 191 4.00 -10.18 11.76
CA SER A 191 4.00 -11.45 12.47
C SER A 191 2.64 -12.14 12.46
N ARG A 192 1.54 -11.41 12.63
CA ARG A 192 0.18 -11.99 12.63
C ARG A 192 -0.26 -12.45 11.24
N LEU A 193 0.07 -11.66 10.20
CA LEU A 193 -0.40 -11.92 8.84
C LEU A 193 0.46 -12.95 8.10
N ALA A 194 1.68 -13.20 8.55
CA ALA A 194 2.55 -14.24 7.97
C ALA A 194 2.00 -15.67 8.14
N PHE A 195 1.07 -15.89 9.07
CA PHE A 195 0.46 -17.18 9.38
C PHE A 195 -1.05 -17.23 9.10
N SER A 196 -1.59 -16.27 8.34
CA SER A 196 -3.03 -16.14 8.06
C SER A 196 -3.44 -16.67 6.67
#